data_2a3c1b7ffa5169dc8ca5750340ede1ad
#
_entry.id   2a3c1b7ffa5169dc8ca5750340ede1ad
#
_cell.length_a   1.000
_cell.length_b   1.000
_cell.length_c   1.000
_cell.angle_alpha   90.00
_cell.angle_beta   90.00
_cell.angle_gamma   90.00
#
_symmetry.space_group_name_H-M   'P 1'
#
loop_
_entity.id
_entity.type
_entity.pdbx_description
1 polymer ?
#
loop_
_entity_poly.entity_id
_entity_poly.type
_entity_poly.pdbx_seq_one_letter_code
_entity_poly.pdbx_strand_id
1 'polypeptide(L)'
;MKLQLVMLPESDYAAGLRGDVSEMEKMVDGYLAFARGEGSEVPVQVSLQDILEEVAEDSRRNGADVALENVIGVQITVRQHAIKRALTNLIDNASRHSHEVYVGATRKGDIVEITVDDDGPGIPKAQRESVFKPFFRIDQSRNAETGGVGLGLTIARDAVRNHGGDLLLGESAAGGLRALIRLPV
;
A
#
# COMPACT_ATOMS: atom_id res chain seq x y z
N MET A 1 22.37 12.85 -12.70
CA MET A 1 22.02 11.57 -13.37
C MET A 1 20.70 11.67 -14.17
N LYS A 2 19.58 12.15 -13.62
CA LYS A 2 18.31 12.33 -14.38
C LYS A 2 18.46 13.21 -15.67
N LEU A 3 19.15 14.33 -15.59
CA LEU A 3 19.35 15.23 -16.75
C LEU A 3 20.12 14.57 -17.91
N GLN A 4 21.03 13.65 -17.64
CA GLN A 4 21.80 12.96 -18.68
C GLN A 4 20.98 11.85 -19.36
N LEU A 5 20.04 11.21 -18.64
CA LEU A 5 19.14 10.20 -19.17
C LEU A 5 18.04 10.80 -20.08
N VAL A 6 17.62 12.06 -19.81
CA VAL A 6 16.66 12.78 -20.66
C VAL A 6 17.28 13.18 -22.01
N MET A 7 18.60 13.35 -22.08
CA MET A 7 19.35 13.70 -23.28
C MET A 7 19.76 12.52 -24.17
N LEU A 8 19.49 11.28 -23.74
CA LEU A 8 19.74 10.11 -24.58
C LEU A 8 18.70 10.02 -25.71
N PRO A 9 19.12 9.69 -26.95
CA PRO A 9 18.20 9.42 -28.05
C PRO A 9 17.16 8.37 -27.64
N GLU A 10 15.94 8.49 -28.14
CA GLU A 10 14.90 7.48 -27.91
C GLU A 10 15.36 6.15 -28.51
N SER A 11 15.65 5.19 -27.63
CA SER A 11 15.95 3.82 -27.97
C SER A 11 15.39 2.91 -26.88
N ASP A 12 15.11 1.65 -27.20
CA ASP A 12 14.64 0.66 -26.23
C ASP A 12 15.60 0.53 -25.03
N TYR A 13 16.90 0.70 -25.26
CA TYR A 13 17.92 0.70 -24.23
C TYR A 13 17.80 1.94 -23.30
N ALA A 14 17.54 3.11 -23.84
CA ALA A 14 17.35 4.33 -23.04
C ALA A 14 16.03 4.29 -22.24
N ALA A 15 14.99 3.66 -22.80
CA ALA A 15 13.73 3.42 -22.09
C ALA A 15 13.93 2.45 -20.92
N GLY A 16 14.68 1.35 -21.11
CA GLY A 16 15.05 0.40 -20.08
C GLY A 16 15.83 1.07 -18.93
N LEU A 17 16.88 1.83 -19.26
CA LEU A 17 17.67 2.57 -18.27
C LEU A 17 16.83 3.59 -17.46
N ARG A 18 15.88 4.26 -18.10
CA ARG A 18 14.95 5.18 -17.40
C ARG A 18 14.05 4.41 -16.42
N GLY A 19 13.58 3.22 -16.82
CA GLY A 19 12.83 2.31 -15.96
C GLY A 19 13.64 1.89 -14.73
N ASP A 20 14.86 1.40 -14.95
CA ASP A 20 15.78 0.94 -13.88
C ASP A 20 16.08 2.08 -12.88
N VAL A 21 16.38 3.28 -13.37
CA VAL A 21 16.64 4.44 -12.50
C VAL A 21 15.39 4.85 -11.71
N SER A 22 14.21 4.82 -12.33
CA SER A 22 12.94 5.10 -11.63
C SER A 22 12.66 4.05 -10.55
N GLU A 23 12.97 2.79 -10.81
CA GLU A 23 12.83 1.71 -9.83
C GLU A 23 13.83 1.87 -8.67
N MET A 24 15.09 2.21 -8.97
CA MET A 24 16.08 2.53 -7.94
C MET A 24 15.68 3.74 -7.07
N GLU A 25 15.12 4.79 -7.66
CA GLU A 25 14.60 5.94 -6.89
C GLU A 25 13.46 5.52 -5.95
N LYS A 26 12.49 4.74 -6.44
CA LYS A 26 11.42 4.17 -5.60
C LYS A 26 11.96 3.30 -4.48
N MET A 27 13.04 2.52 -4.74
CA MET A 27 13.72 1.73 -3.71
C MET A 27 14.35 2.62 -2.64
N VAL A 28 15.09 3.65 -3.05
CA VAL A 28 15.75 4.57 -2.12
C VAL A 28 14.73 5.36 -1.30
N ASP A 29 13.69 5.87 -1.94
CA ASP A 29 12.62 6.61 -1.25
C ASP A 29 11.86 5.71 -0.27
N GLY A 30 11.57 4.47 -0.67
CA GLY A 30 10.96 3.46 0.20
C GLY A 30 11.85 3.12 1.40
N TYR A 31 13.16 2.94 1.16
CA TYR A 31 14.13 2.67 2.23
C TYR A 31 14.31 3.88 3.16
N LEU A 32 14.39 5.09 2.63
CA LEU A 32 14.49 6.31 3.42
C LEU A 32 13.22 6.56 4.24
N ALA A 33 12.05 6.26 3.68
CA ALA A 33 10.78 6.33 4.40
C ALA A 33 10.72 5.30 5.53
N PHE A 34 11.24 4.10 5.31
CA PHE A 34 11.40 3.05 6.32
C PHE A 34 12.43 3.46 7.39
N ALA A 35 13.63 3.92 6.98
CA ALA A 35 14.75 4.23 7.86
C ALA A 35 14.53 5.51 8.69
N ARG A 36 13.82 6.51 8.16
CA ARG A 36 13.51 7.75 8.91
C ARG A 36 12.54 7.52 10.05
N GLY A 37 11.86 6.36 10.07
CA GLY A 37 10.82 6.10 11.04
C GLY A 37 9.81 7.25 11.11
N GLU A 38 8.57 6.99 11.36
CA GLU A 38 7.53 8.03 11.46
C GLU A 38 7.64 8.89 12.74
N GLY A 39 8.87 9.00 13.30
CA GLY A 39 9.14 9.55 14.61
C GLY A 39 8.89 11.05 14.79
N SER A 40 8.65 11.81 13.72
CA SER A 40 8.44 13.25 13.79
C SER A 40 6.96 13.67 13.67
N GLU A 41 6.07 12.79 13.20
CA GLU A 41 4.66 13.12 13.05
C GLU A 41 3.93 12.90 14.39
N VAL A 42 3.29 13.95 14.89
CA VAL A 42 2.48 13.87 16.12
C VAL A 42 1.13 13.24 15.77
N PRO A 43 0.63 12.26 16.55
CA PRO A 43 -0.71 11.74 16.37
C PRO A 43 -1.76 12.84 16.56
N VAL A 44 -2.74 12.91 15.65
CA VAL A 44 -3.85 13.86 15.70
C VAL A 44 -5.17 13.11 15.54
N GLN A 45 -6.24 13.69 16.11
CA GLN A 45 -7.58 13.14 15.94
C GLN A 45 -8.10 13.52 14.55
N VAL A 46 -8.49 12.54 13.76
CA VAL A 46 -8.94 12.71 12.38
C VAL A 46 -10.15 11.82 12.07
N SER A 47 -10.95 12.22 11.12
CA SER A 47 -12.02 11.38 10.56
C SER A 47 -11.40 10.26 9.72
N LEU A 48 -11.68 9.01 10.04
CA LEU A 48 -11.26 7.88 9.22
C LEU A 48 -11.90 7.93 7.83
N GLN A 49 -13.16 8.31 7.76
CA GLN A 49 -13.87 8.44 6.49
C GLN A 49 -13.15 9.42 5.55
N ASP A 50 -12.75 10.60 6.04
CA ASP A 50 -12.06 11.61 5.22
C ASP A 50 -10.73 11.08 4.70
N ILE A 51 -9.99 10.32 5.53
CA ILE A 51 -8.75 9.67 5.09
C ILE A 51 -9.00 8.66 3.97
N LEU A 52 -10.02 7.80 4.13
CA LEU A 52 -10.34 6.77 3.13
C LEU A 52 -10.84 7.38 1.83
N GLU A 53 -11.66 8.42 1.90
CA GLU A 53 -12.15 9.16 0.73
C GLU A 53 -10.99 9.80 -0.04
N GLU A 54 -10.08 10.52 0.66
CA GLU A 54 -8.93 11.16 0.05
C GLU A 54 -8.00 10.15 -0.63
N VAL A 55 -7.65 9.05 0.07
CA VAL A 55 -6.76 8.02 -0.51
C VAL A 55 -7.41 7.31 -1.69
N ALA A 56 -8.73 7.02 -1.62
CA ALA A 56 -9.45 6.40 -2.74
C ALA A 56 -9.51 7.33 -3.95
N GLU A 57 -9.75 8.63 -3.76
CA GLU A 57 -9.74 9.61 -4.85
C GLU A 57 -8.36 9.74 -5.50
N ASP A 58 -7.28 9.78 -4.68
CA ASP A 58 -5.91 9.83 -5.18
C ASP A 58 -5.58 8.58 -6.00
N SER A 59 -5.98 7.41 -5.52
CA SER A 59 -5.76 6.14 -6.23
C SER A 59 -6.54 6.08 -7.54
N ARG A 60 -7.79 6.56 -7.57
CA ARG A 60 -8.60 6.66 -8.80
C ARG A 60 -7.95 7.60 -9.83
N ARG A 61 -7.42 8.74 -9.39
CA ARG A 61 -6.67 9.68 -10.28
C ARG A 61 -5.44 9.03 -10.91
N ASN A 62 -4.84 8.06 -10.22
CA ASN A 62 -3.71 7.29 -10.70
C ASN A 62 -4.11 6.03 -11.51
N GLY A 63 -5.41 5.88 -11.81
CA GLY A 63 -5.93 4.82 -12.68
C GLY A 63 -6.37 3.54 -11.98
N ALA A 64 -6.41 3.51 -10.64
CA ALA A 64 -6.95 2.36 -9.91
C ALA A 64 -8.49 2.39 -9.89
N ASP A 65 -9.14 1.23 -10.02
CA ASP A 65 -10.58 1.09 -9.81
C ASP A 65 -10.84 0.75 -8.35
N VAL A 66 -11.22 1.77 -7.57
CA VAL A 66 -11.40 1.66 -6.11
C VAL A 66 -12.83 2.02 -5.73
N ALA A 67 -13.54 1.11 -5.07
CA ALA A 67 -14.84 1.34 -4.47
C ALA A 67 -14.73 1.46 -2.94
N LEU A 68 -15.45 2.43 -2.37
CA LEU A 68 -15.64 2.52 -0.91
C LEU A 68 -16.92 1.81 -0.52
N GLU A 69 -16.85 0.88 0.43
CA GLU A 69 -17.97 0.10 0.91
C GLU A 69 -18.08 0.15 2.44
N ASN A 70 -19.27 0.40 2.96
CA ASN A 70 -19.56 0.34 4.40
C ASN A 70 -18.57 1.13 5.27
N VAL A 71 -18.17 2.32 4.82
CA VAL A 71 -17.26 3.18 5.57
C VAL A 71 -18.02 3.86 6.72
N ILE A 72 -17.57 3.60 7.94
CA ILE A 72 -18.14 4.22 9.14
C ILE A 72 -17.48 5.56 9.45
N GLY A 73 -18.27 6.53 9.85
CA GLY A 73 -17.80 7.82 10.39
C GLY A 73 -17.30 7.66 11.82
N VAL A 74 -16.00 7.47 12.01
CA VAL A 74 -15.34 7.37 13.32
C VAL A 74 -14.11 8.26 13.39
N GLN A 75 -13.89 8.88 14.55
CA GLN A 75 -12.66 9.61 14.83
C GLN A 75 -11.61 8.64 15.37
N ILE A 76 -10.40 8.72 14.81
CA ILE A 76 -9.24 7.93 15.25
C ILE A 76 -8.07 8.87 15.57
N THR A 77 -7.20 8.47 16.51
CA THR A 77 -6.00 9.24 16.85
C THR A 77 -4.79 8.57 16.22
N VAL A 78 -4.29 9.16 15.14
CA VAL A 78 -3.21 8.56 14.32
C VAL A 78 -2.25 9.59 13.76
N ARG A 79 -1.08 9.15 13.33
CA ARG A 79 -0.19 9.88 12.43
C ARG A 79 -0.79 9.78 11.03
N GLN A 80 -1.42 10.87 10.58
CA GLN A 80 -2.27 10.89 9.39
C GLN A 80 -1.51 10.47 8.12
N HIS A 81 -0.30 11.00 7.92
CA HIS A 81 0.52 10.66 6.74
C HIS A 81 0.98 9.21 6.76
N ALA A 82 1.28 8.67 7.95
CA ALA A 82 1.65 7.26 8.09
C ALA A 82 0.52 6.32 7.70
N ILE A 83 -0.70 6.59 8.16
CA ILE A 83 -1.88 5.77 7.82
C ILE A 83 -2.27 5.94 6.35
N LYS A 84 -2.26 7.16 5.80
CA LYS A 84 -2.49 7.38 4.36
C LYS A 84 -1.50 6.58 3.51
N ARG A 85 -0.21 6.62 3.85
CA ARG A 85 0.84 5.85 3.16
C ARG A 85 0.61 4.34 3.26
N ALA A 86 0.20 3.84 4.43
CA ALA A 86 -0.14 2.43 4.60
C ALA A 86 -1.29 2.02 3.68
N LEU A 87 -2.37 2.80 3.65
CA LEU A 87 -3.53 2.55 2.79
C LEU A 87 -3.18 2.62 1.30
N THR A 88 -2.43 3.64 0.88
CA THR A 88 -1.94 3.76 -0.50
C THR A 88 -1.12 2.54 -0.92
N ASN A 89 -0.19 2.07 -0.05
CA ASN A 89 0.60 0.87 -0.34
C ASN A 89 -0.27 -0.38 -0.51
N LEU A 90 -1.34 -0.52 0.28
CA LEU A 90 -2.27 -1.65 0.16
C LEU A 90 -3.11 -1.57 -1.11
N ILE A 91 -3.65 -0.38 -1.42
CA ILE A 91 -4.45 -0.16 -2.64
C ILE A 91 -3.58 -0.32 -3.89
N ASP A 92 -2.36 0.23 -3.91
CA ASP A 92 -1.42 0.06 -5.02
C ASP A 92 -1.04 -1.41 -5.22
N ASN A 93 -0.86 -2.16 -4.11
CA ASN A 93 -0.61 -3.60 -4.21
C ASN A 93 -1.81 -4.35 -4.80
N ALA A 94 -3.01 -4.06 -4.33
CA ALA A 94 -4.25 -4.63 -4.84
C ALA A 94 -4.41 -4.32 -6.34
N SER A 95 -4.37 -3.05 -6.73
CA SER A 95 -4.58 -2.59 -8.13
C SER A 95 -3.57 -3.13 -9.13
N ARG A 96 -2.36 -3.53 -8.69
CA ARG A 96 -1.36 -4.18 -9.57
C ARG A 96 -1.71 -5.61 -9.93
N HIS A 97 -2.52 -6.26 -9.12
CA HIS A 97 -2.78 -7.70 -9.23
C HIS A 97 -4.25 -8.01 -9.46
N SER A 98 -5.12 -7.00 -9.51
CA SER A 98 -6.56 -7.14 -9.64
C SER A 98 -7.15 -6.11 -10.60
N HIS A 99 -8.44 -6.25 -10.88
CA HIS A 99 -9.21 -5.27 -11.66
C HIS A 99 -9.95 -4.31 -10.75
N GLU A 100 -10.50 -4.79 -9.65
CA GLU A 100 -11.33 -4.01 -8.73
C GLU A 100 -10.78 -4.09 -7.30
N VAL A 101 -10.80 -2.96 -6.59
CA VAL A 101 -10.37 -2.85 -5.20
C VAL A 101 -11.51 -2.28 -4.36
N TYR A 102 -11.86 -2.97 -3.28
CA TYR A 102 -12.91 -2.57 -2.36
C TYR A 102 -12.30 -2.18 -1.02
N VAL A 103 -12.59 -0.97 -0.55
CA VAL A 103 -12.09 -0.45 0.72
C VAL A 103 -13.27 -0.22 1.66
N GLY A 104 -13.23 -0.86 2.83
CA GLY A 104 -14.27 -0.77 3.84
C GLY A 104 -13.73 -0.45 5.22
N ALA A 105 -14.59 0.06 6.11
CA ALA A 105 -14.23 0.29 7.51
C ALA A 105 -15.42 -0.01 8.43
N THR A 106 -15.17 -0.79 9.47
CA THR A 106 -16.17 -1.13 10.50
C THR A 106 -15.57 -0.96 11.90
N ARG A 107 -16.42 -0.70 12.91
CA ARG A 107 -15.99 -0.63 14.29
C ARG A 107 -16.50 -1.85 15.07
N LYS A 108 -15.62 -2.47 15.85
CA LYS A 108 -15.91 -3.58 16.74
C LYS A 108 -15.42 -3.25 18.14
N GLY A 109 -16.26 -2.66 18.96
CA GLY A 109 -15.90 -2.18 20.31
C GLY A 109 -14.85 -1.07 20.24
N ASP A 110 -13.67 -1.32 20.82
CA ASP A 110 -12.54 -0.39 20.86
C ASP A 110 -11.53 -0.60 19.71
N ILE A 111 -11.94 -1.32 18.67
CA ILE A 111 -11.12 -1.58 17.48
C ILE A 111 -11.86 -1.11 16.25
N VAL A 112 -11.15 -0.43 15.36
CA VAL A 112 -11.57 -0.20 13.99
C VAL A 112 -10.89 -1.21 13.09
N GLU A 113 -11.67 -1.89 12.27
CA GLU A 113 -11.21 -2.76 11.20
C GLU A 113 -11.35 -2.05 9.87
N ILE A 114 -10.25 -1.89 9.12
CA ILE A 114 -10.23 -1.37 7.76
C ILE A 114 -9.85 -2.52 6.84
N THR A 115 -10.63 -2.76 5.80
CA THR A 115 -10.36 -3.80 4.80
C THR A 115 -9.99 -3.17 3.47
N VAL A 116 -8.98 -3.73 2.82
CA VAL A 116 -8.68 -3.54 1.40
C VAL A 116 -8.78 -4.92 0.77
N ASP A 117 -9.81 -5.11 -0.02
CA ASP A 117 -10.14 -6.37 -0.69
C ASP A 117 -9.92 -6.24 -2.19
N ASP A 118 -9.41 -7.28 -2.83
CA ASP A 118 -9.24 -7.35 -4.28
C ASP A 118 -9.85 -8.63 -4.87
N ASP A 119 -10.00 -8.64 -6.19
CA ASP A 119 -10.46 -9.78 -7.00
C ASP A 119 -9.30 -10.53 -7.69
N GLY A 120 -8.06 -10.30 -7.26
CA GLY A 120 -6.85 -10.87 -7.85
C GLY A 120 -6.61 -12.34 -7.49
N PRO A 121 -5.41 -12.87 -7.77
CA PRO A 121 -5.07 -14.28 -7.51
C PRO A 121 -4.89 -14.59 -6.01
N GLY A 122 -4.88 -13.58 -5.14
CA GLY A 122 -4.61 -13.74 -3.72
C GLY A 122 -3.18 -14.16 -3.40
N ILE A 123 -2.93 -14.44 -2.11
CA ILE A 123 -1.64 -14.91 -1.59
C ILE A 123 -1.84 -16.25 -0.88
N PRO A 124 -1.09 -17.31 -1.27
CA PRO A 124 -1.15 -18.61 -0.60
C PRO A 124 -0.89 -18.47 0.91
N LYS A 125 -1.69 -19.16 1.73
CA LYS A 125 -1.64 -19.06 3.20
C LYS A 125 -0.22 -19.24 3.77
N ALA A 126 0.57 -20.14 3.19
CA ALA A 126 1.94 -20.41 3.61
C ALA A 126 2.90 -19.23 3.38
N GLN A 127 2.55 -18.29 2.49
CA GLN A 127 3.41 -17.15 2.12
C GLN A 127 2.95 -15.83 2.75
N ARG A 128 1.75 -15.77 3.35
CA ARG A 128 1.16 -14.52 3.90
C ARG A 128 2.04 -13.82 4.93
N GLU A 129 2.81 -14.55 5.73
CA GLU A 129 3.77 -13.92 6.64
C GLU A 129 5.08 -13.53 5.93
N SER A 130 5.48 -14.26 4.91
CA SER A 130 6.72 -13.99 4.19
C SER A 130 6.65 -12.73 3.35
N VAL A 131 5.48 -12.36 2.83
CA VAL A 131 5.30 -11.14 2.01
C VAL A 131 5.46 -9.84 2.79
N PHE A 132 5.48 -9.91 4.13
CA PHE A 132 5.81 -8.76 4.97
C PHE A 132 7.32 -8.55 5.17
N LYS A 133 8.16 -9.50 4.72
CA LYS A 133 9.62 -9.32 4.79
C LYS A 133 10.05 -8.30 3.72
N PRO A 134 10.95 -7.36 4.06
CA PRO A 134 11.48 -6.42 3.08
C PRO A 134 12.04 -7.14 1.85
N PHE A 135 11.75 -6.60 0.67
CA PHE A 135 12.20 -7.11 -0.64
C PHE A 135 11.70 -8.51 -1.02
N PHE A 136 10.78 -9.09 -0.25
CA PHE A 136 10.20 -10.38 -0.59
C PHE A 136 9.16 -10.21 -1.71
N ARG A 137 9.23 -11.10 -2.71
CA ARG A 137 8.28 -11.19 -3.84
C ARG A 137 7.95 -12.65 -4.09
N ILE A 138 6.70 -12.94 -4.39
CA ILE A 138 6.23 -14.30 -4.69
C ILE A 138 6.77 -14.77 -6.04
N ASP A 139 6.70 -13.91 -7.06
CA ASP A 139 7.19 -14.19 -8.41
C ASP A 139 8.37 -13.28 -8.76
N GLN A 140 9.55 -13.87 -8.95
CA GLN A 140 10.75 -13.15 -9.41
C GLN A 140 10.79 -12.99 -10.94
N SER A 141 9.96 -13.72 -11.69
CA SER A 141 10.05 -13.83 -13.15
C SER A 141 9.15 -12.89 -13.97
N ARG A 142 8.16 -12.23 -13.36
CA ARG A 142 7.27 -11.25 -14.04
C ARG A 142 7.75 -9.81 -13.85
N ASN A 143 8.95 -9.51 -14.25
CA ASN A 143 9.85 -8.62 -13.54
C ASN A 143 9.89 -7.16 -13.98
N ALA A 144 9.53 -6.80 -15.16
CA ALA A 144 9.75 -5.45 -15.66
C ALA A 144 8.47 -4.59 -15.75
N GLU A 145 7.31 -5.21 -15.91
CA GLU A 145 6.08 -4.48 -16.18
C GLU A 145 5.24 -4.18 -14.93
N THR A 146 5.36 -4.99 -13.87
CA THR A 146 4.57 -4.83 -12.64
C THR A 146 5.30 -4.15 -11.47
N GLY A 147 6.53 -3.68 -11.69
CA GLY A 147 7.37 -2.78 -10.90
C GLY A 147 7.04 -2.55 -9.42
N GLY A 148 7.32 -3.51 -8.53
CA GLY A 148 7.22 -3.30 -7.08
C GLY A 148 8.47 -3.78 -6.36
N VAL A 149 9.04 -2.92 -5.49
CA VAL A 149 10.29 -3.16 -4.74
C VAL A 149 10.14 -4.23 -3.65
N GLY A 150 8.92 -4.67 -3.33
CA GLY A 150 8.67 -5.58 -2.21
C GLY A 150 8.76 -4.92 -0.83
N LEU A 151 8.51 -3.61 -0.75
CA LEU A 151 8.50 -2.86 0.52
C LEU A 151 7.11 -2.39 0.94
N GLY A 152 6.13 -2.35 0.04
CA GLY A 152 4.80 -1.77 0.31
C GLY A 152 4.09 -2.40 1.50
N LEU A 153 3.98 -3.74 1.53
CA LEU A 153 3.34 -4.47 2.62
C LEU A 153 4.13 -4.35 3.94
N THR A 154 5.46 -4.33 3.89
CA THR A 154 6.31 -4.11 5.07
C THR A 154 6.04 -2.73 5.68
N ILE A 155 6.08 -1.68 4.86
CA ILE A 155 5.82 -0.28 5.28
C ILE A 155 4.40 -0.16 5.86
N ALA A 156 3.41 -0.76 5.19
CA ALA A 156 2.03 -0.72 5.68
C ALA A 156 1.89 -1.38 7.06
N ARG A 157 2.49 -2.57 7.26
CA ARG A 157 2.42 -3.28 8.54
C ARG A 157 3.14 -2.54 9.65
N ASP A 158 4.31 -1.97 9.37
CA ASP A 158 5.08 -1.20 10.36
C ASP A 158 4.33 0.08 10.77
N ALA A 159 3.74 0.79 9.81
CA ALA A 159 2.91 1.95 10.11
C ALA A 159 1.74 1.59 11.04
N VAL A 160 1.01 0.51 10.75
CA VAL A 160 -0.12 0.04 11.57
C VAL A 160 0.35 -0.39 12.96
N ARG A 161 1.47 -1.12 13.07
CA ARG A 161 2.04 -1.57 14.35
C ARG A 161 2.52 -0.41 15.22
N ASN A 162 3.06 0.63 14.63
CA ASN A 162 3.44 1.86 15.33
C ASN A 162 2.24 2.65 15.89
N HIS A 163 1.02 2.26 15.53
CA HIS A 163 -0.24 2.77 16.09
C HIS A 163 -0.91 1.77 17.06
N GLY A 164 -0.18 0.72 17.49
CA GLY A 164 -0.71 -0.30 18.39
C GLY A 164 -1.66 -1.30 17.73
N GLY A 165 -1.75 -1.28 16.38
CA GLY A 165 -2.56 -2.17 15.59
C GLY A 165 -1.81 -3.36 15.00
N ASP A 166 -2.43 -4.09 14.07
CA ASP A 166 -1.76 -5.07 13.20
C ASP A 166 -2.43 -5.13 11.82
N LEU A 167 -1.66 -5.60 10.84
CA LEU A 167 -2.08 -5.85 9.46
C LEU A 167 -2.04 -7.34 9.19
N LEU A 168 -3.18 -7.91 8.84
CA LEU A 168 -3.37 -9.33 8.58
C LEU A 168 -3.78 -9.55 7.11
N LEU A 169 -3.38 -10.68 6.54
CA LEU A 169 -3.78 -11.08 5.19
C LEU A 169 -4.72 -12.29 5.23
N GLY A 170 -5.79 -12.20 4.47
CA GLY A 170 -6.83 -13.21 4.36
C GLY A 170 -7.28 -13.41 2.91
N GLU A 171 -8.38 -14.13 2.75
CA GLU A 171 -9.07 -14.27 1.48
C GLU A 171 -10.18 -13.23 1.37
N SER A 172 -10.24 -12.54 0.24
CA SER A 172 -11.31 -11.62 -0.09
C SER A 172 -12.60 -12.37 -0.43
N ALA A 173 -13.73 -11.78 -0.14
CA ALA A 173 -15.02 -12.30 -0.62
C ALA A 173 -15.14 -12.24 -2.16
N ALA A 174 -14.38 -11.36 -2.80
CA ALA A 174 -14.26 -11.27 -4.25
C ALA A 174 -13.33 -12.33 -4.87
N GLY A 175 -12.71 -13.20 -4.05
CA GLY A 175 -11.86 -14.29 -4.49
C GLY A 175 -10.35 -14.03 -4.43
N GLY A 176 -9.93 -12.78 -4.23
CA GLY A 176 -8.54 -12.35 -4.16
C GLY A 176 -7.97 -12.25 -2.75
N LEU A 177 -7.17 -11.21 -2.51
CA LEU A 177 -6.55 -10.91 -1.23
C LEU A 177 -7.43 -9.97 -0.40
N ARG A 178 -7.55 -10.25 0.89
CA ARG A 178 -7.99 -9.31 1.91
C ARG A 178 -6.82 -8.84 2.74
N ALA A 179 -6.54 -7.55 2.75
CA ALA A 179 -5.68 -6.90 3.73
C ALA A 179 -6.57 -6.28 4.83
N LEU A 180 -6.41 -6.75 6.06
CA LEU A 180 -7.20 -6.33 7.22
C LEU A 180 -6.32 -5.57 8.19
N ILE A 181 -6.53 -4.26 8.30
CA ILE A 181 -5.94 -3.41 9.33
C ILE A 181 -6.84 -3.43 10.56
N ARG A 182 -6.26 -3.61 11.74
CA ARG A 182 -6.91 -3.43 13.04
C ARG A 182 -6.22 -2.31 13.80
N LEU A 183 -6.96 -1.29 14.18
CA LEU A 183 -6.44 -0.15 14.95
C LEU A 183 -7.27 0.04 16.23
N PRO A 184 -6.63 0.30 17.37
CA PRO A 184 -7.32 0.74 18.57
C PRO A 184 -7.90 2.15 18.36
N VAL A 185 -9.05 2.44 18.98
CA VAL A 185 -9.76 3.74 18.97
C VAL A 185 -10.02 4.24 20.38
#